data_535008ecbb3cc19a2af2046bf88ffeb1
#
_entry.id   535008ecbb3cc19a2af2046bf88ffeb1
#
_cell.length_a   1.000
_cell.length_b   1.000
_cell.length_c   1.000
_cell.angle_alpha   90.00
_cell.angle_beta   90.00
_cell.angle_gamma   90.00
#
_symmetry.space_group_name_H-M   'P 1'
#
loop_
_entity.id
_entity.type
_entity.pdbx_description
1 polymer ?
#
loop_
_entity_poly.entity_id
_entity_poly.type
_entity_poly.pdbx_seq_one_letter_code
_entity_poly.pdbx_strand_id
1 'polypeptide(L)'
;IKYIVDTAEARGVPMESMLCQYNLLDRSNEEMMAYVRSKGLGTVAMGPVGGGRLAAPTTALGTRLTGGAAIPTYELAFKFVLGNPSLCCALSGMESTKMVEENAALASREAFFSKEEWEKLGQAMENLKKFSDLYCTGCKYCQPCPAGIVIPEIFNAYTYYHVYDLKDHAQKLMEKYLEKGGKLSDSCLNCGKCEAKCPQHLKIREKLKMVEALFSDSTTGR
;
A
#
# COMPACT_ATOMS: atom_id res chain seq x y z
N ILE A 1 15.38 4.54 -13.14
CA ILE A 1 14.40 4.68 -14.25
C ILE A 1 14.80 5.82 -15.16
N LYS A 2 14.99 7.06 -14.65
CA LYS A 2 15.36 8.23 -15.46
C LYS A 2 16.54 7.95 -16.40
N TYR A 3 17.65 7.44 -15.86
CA TYR A 3 18.82 7.06 -16.65
C TYR A 3 18.51 6.06 -17.79
N ILE A 4 17.62 5.09 -17.55
CA ILE A 4 17.21 4.10 -18.55
C ILE A 4 16.42 4.79 -19.67
N VAL A 5 15.46 5.63 -19.33
CA VAL A 5 14.63 6.36 -20.29
C VAL A 5 15.48 7.29 -21.15
N ASP A 6 16.34 8.10 -20.52
CA ASP A 6 17.23 9.04 -21.21
C ASP A 6 18.22 8.31 -22.14
N THR A 7 18.76 7.17 -21.67
CA THR A 7 19.69 6.36 -22.47
C THR A 7 19.01 5.70 -23.67
N ALA A 8 17.78 5.19 -23.48
CA ALA A 8 16.99 4.61 -24.55
C ALA A 8 16.65 5.65 -25.62
N GLU A 9 16.19 6.83 -25.20
CA GLU A 9 15.92 7.97 -26.10
C GLU A 9 17.18 8.35 -26.91
N ALA A 10 18.32 8.53 -26.23
CA ALA A 10 19.59 8.91 -26.88
C ALA A 10 20.11 7.86 -27.88
N ARG A 11 19.72 6.58 -27.67
CA ARG A 11 20.13 5.47 -28.56
C ARG A 11 19.07 5.10 -29.61
N GLY A 12 17.95 5.82 -29.68
CA GLY A 12 16.83 5.50 -30.56
C GLY A 12 16.16 4.16 -30.27
N VAL A 13 16.26 3.67 -29.02
CA VAL A 13 15.58 2.44 -28.57
C VAL A 13 14.15 2.80 -28.18
N PRO A 14 13.13 2.26 -28.85
CA PRO A 14 11.75 2.57 -28.53
C PRO A 14 11.37 2.07 -27.11
N MET A 15 10.78 2.94 -26.34
CA MET A 15 10.11 2.63 -25.07
C MET A 15 8.68 3.16 -25.15
N GLU A 16 7.72 2.42 -24.64
CA GLU A 16 6.30 2.79 -24.73
C GLU A 16 5.69 3.10 -23.38
N SER A 17 6.08 2.38 -22.34
CA SER A 17 5.47 2.54 -21.04
C SER A 17 6.38 2.17 -19.87
N MET A 18 6.01 2.64 -18.69
CA MET A 18 6.59 2.30 -17.40
C MET A 18 5.51 1.71 -16.50
N LEU A 19 5.77 0.51 -15.98
CA LEU A 19 5.01 -0.09 -14.89
C LEU A 19 5.68 0.23 -13.55
N CYS A 20 4.93 0.82 -12.62
CA CYS A 20 5.44 1.12 -11.28
C CYS A 20 4.36 0.93 -10.20
N GLN A 21 4.80 0.74 -8.98
CA GLN A 21 3.90 0.76 -7.85
C GLN A 21 3.44 2.19 -7.57
N TYR A 22 2.11 2.36 -7.45
CA TYR A 22 1.52 3.65 -7.08
C TYR A 22 0.15 3.44 -6.44
N ASN A 23 -0.03 4.00 -5.26
CA ASN A 23 -1.30 3.99 -4.53
C ASN A 23 -1.32 5.06 -3.44
N LEU A 24 -2.45 5.18 -2.75
CA LEU A 24 -2.70 6.17 -1.71
C LEU A 24 -1.63 6.20 -0.59
N LEU A 25 -1.00 5.06 -0.28
CA LEU A 25 0.01 4.94 0.77
C LEU A 25 1.45 4.97 0.23
N ASP A 26 1.65 4.71 -1.07
CA ASP A 26 2.97 4.69 -1.70
C ASP A 26 2.98 5.59 -2.93
N ARG A 27 3.55 6.78 -2.76
CA ARG A 27 3.68 7.84 -3.76
C ARG A 27 5.11 8.00 -4.27
N SER A 28 6.00 7.08 -3.93
CA SER A 28 7.44 7.21 -4.21
C SER A 28 7.78 7.35 -5.70
N ASN A 29 6.90 6.90 -6.59
CA ASN A 29 7.07 6.98 -8.04
C ASN A 29 6.35 8.17 -8.70
N GLU A 30 5.70 9.06 -7.95
CA GLU A 30 4.86 10.15 -8.50
C GLU A 30 5.65 11.10 -9.41
N GLU A 31 6.82 11.55 -8.94
CA GLU A 31 7.72 12.40 -9.77
C GLU A 31 8.22 11.67 -11.01
N MET A 32 8.51 10.36 -10.88
CA MET A 32 8.98 9.56 -12.00
C MET A 32 7.89 9.32 -13.02
N MET A 33 6.64 9.15 -12.60
CA MET A 33 5.48 9.06 -13.49
C MET A 33 5.34 10.36 -14.30
N ALA A 34 5.42 11.52 -13.65
CA ALA A 34 5.38 12.81 -14.34
C ALA A 34 6.53 12.97 -15.35
N TYR A 35 7.75 12.57 -14.97
CA TYR A 35 8.90 12.58 -15.85
C TYR A 35 8.71 11.70 -17.08
N VAL A 36 8.30 10.46 -16.90
CA VAL A 36 8.06 9.49 -17.98
C VAL A 36 6.96 9.99 -18.93
N ARG A 37 5.90 10.58 -18.40
CA ARG A 37 4.84 11.22 -19.20
C ARG A 37 5.36 12.39 -20.02
N SER A 38 6.26 13.21 -19.49
CA SER A 38 6.87 14.32 -20.24
C SER A 38 7.72 13.85 -21.43
N LYS A 39 8.15 12.59 -21.42
CA LYS A 39 8.87 11.92 -22.53
C LYS A 39 7.91 11.21 -23.51
N GLY A 40 6.60 11.36 -23.35
CA GLY A 40 5.60 10.75 -24.23
C GLY A 40 5.30 9.28 -23.92
N LEU A 41 5.88 8.68 -22.86
CA LEU A 41 5.65 7.30 -22.50
C LEU A 41 4.35 7.16 -21.66
N GLY A 42 3.72 6.00 -21.77
CA GLY A 42 2.61 5.61 -20.91
C GLY A 42 3.06 5.28 -19.48
N THR A 43 2.16 5.39 -18.50
CA THR A 43 2.40 4.96 -17.12
C THR A 43 1.32 4.01 -16.66
N VAL A 44 1.73 2.92 -16.04
CA VAL A 44 0.83 1.88 -15.55
C VAL A 44 1.08 1.69 -14.04
N ALA A 45 0.04 1.87 -13.22
CA ALA A 45 0.14 1.64 -11.79
C ALA A 45 -0.17 0.18 -11.43
N MET A 46 0.76 -0.50 -10.77
CA MET A 46 0.48 -1.75 -10.07
C MET A 46 0.18 -1.48 -8.59
N GLY A 47 -0.64 -2.34 -8.00
CA GLY A 47 -1.02 -2.27 -6.59
C GLY A 47 -1.83 -1.02 -6.22
N PRO A 48 -2.83 -0.59 -7.03
CA PRO A 48 -3.63 0.61 -6.75
C PRO A 48 -4.36 0.53 -5.40
N VAL A 49 -4.69 -0.67 -4.97
CA VAL A 49 -5.28 -0.96 -3.64
C VAL A 49 -4.28 -1.60 -2.66
N GLY A 50 -2.98 -1.39 -2.88
CA GLY A 50 -1.94 -1.84 -1.96
C GLY A 50 -1.90 -3.34 -1.69
N GLY A 51 -2.13 -4.17 -2.71
CA GLY A 51 -2.20 -5.63 -2.54
C GLY A 51 -3.42 -6.08 -1.72
N GLY A 52 -4.55 -5.40 -1.87
CA GLY A 52 -5.80 -5.65 -1.15
C GLY A 52 -5.93 -4.92 0.19
N ARG A 53 -4.89 -4.27 0.69
CA ARG A 53 -4.93 -3.57 1.99
C ARG A 53 -5.87 -2.37 2.00
N LEU A 54 -5.96 -1.65 0.88
CA LEU A 54 -6.88 -0.53 0.69
C LEU A 54 -8.27 -0.99 0.20
N ALA A 55 -8.47 -2.28 0.03
CA ALA A 55 -9.77 -2.85 -0.35
C ALA A 55 -10.64 -3.25 0.85
N ALA A 56 -10.20 -2.96 2.09
CA ALA A 56 -10.98 -3.28 3.29
C ALA A 56 -12.37 -2.61 3.26
N PRO A 57 -13.42 -3.31 3.72
CA PRO A 57 -14.78 -2.79 3.76
C PRO A 57 -14.96 -1.79 4.93
N THR A 58 -14.26 -0.68 4.86
CA THR A 58 -14.26 0.37 5.87
C THR A 58 -14.32 1.74 5.23
N THR A 59 -14.92 2.70 5.92
CA THR A 59 -14.91 4.12 5.56
C THR A 59 -13.98 4.95 6.45
N ALA A 60 -13.36 4.33 7.46
CA ALA A 60 -12.55 5.04 8.45
C ALA A 60 -11.43 5.87 7.82
N LEU A 61 -10.67 5.28 6.89
CA LEU A 61 -9.63 5.99 6.16
C LEU A 61 -10.22 7.10 5.28
N GLY A 62 -11.32 6.82 4.58
CA GLY A 62 -12.04 7.81 3.76
C GLY A 62 -12.47 9.00 4.59
N THR A 63 -13.14 8.78 5.71
CA THR A 63 -13.60 9.82 6.64
C THR A 63 -12.43 10.68 7.16
N ARG A 64 -11.31 10.04 7.53
CA ARG A 64 -10.10 10.75 8.01
C ARG A 64 -9.45 11.60 6.93
N LEU A 65 -9.37 11.10 5.70
CA LEU A 65 -8.69 11.78 4.59
C LEU A 65 -9.54 12.87 3.94
N THR A 66 -10.84 12.71 3.94
CA THR A 66 -11.77 13.68 3.31
C THR A 66 -12.32 14.72 4.26
N GLY A 67 -12.04 14.57 5.57
CA GLY A 67 -12.58 15.48 6.60
C GLY A 67 -14.06 15.28 6.90
N GLY A 68 -14.60 14.06 6.67
CA GLY A 68 -15.96 13.70 7.08
C GLY A 68 -16.80 12.90 6.08
N ALA A 69 -16.43 12.87 4.80
CA ALA A 69 -17.15 12.04 3.83
C ALA A 69 -16.88 10.55 4.07
N ALA A 70 -17.92 9.76 4.26
CA ALA A 70 -17.83 8.31 4.45
C ALA A 70 -17.64 7.60 3.10
N ILE A 71 -16.47 7.75 2.50
CA ILE A 71 -16.10 7.09 1.24
C ILE A 71 -15.49 5.73 1.55
N PRO A 72 -15.94 4.63 0.90
CA PRO A 72 -15.28 3.34 1.01
C PRO A 72 -13.80 3.42 0.66
N THR A 73 -12.95 2.72 1.43
CA THR A 73 -11.50 2.82 1.27
C THR A 73 -11.03 2.44 -0.13
N TYR A 74 -11.63 1.41 -0.75
CA TYR A 74 -11.29 1.01 -2.12
C TYR A 74 -11.64 2.10 -3.14
N GLU A 75 -12.80 2.73 -2.98
CA GLU A 75 -13.23 3.84 -3.85
C GLU A 75 -12.28 5.01 -3.75
N LEU A 76 -11.90 5.41 -2.53
CA LEU A 76 -10.91 6.46 -2.30
C LEU A 76 -9.56 6.12 -2.94
N ALA A 77 -9.11 4.87 -2.79
CA ALA A 77 -7.84 4.40 -3.36
C ALA A 77 -7.84 4.49 -4.89
N PHE A 78 -8.91 4.03 -5.55
CA PHE A 78 -9.03 4.14 -7.01
C PHE A 78 -9.19 5.60 -7.46
N LYS A 79 -10.02 6.41 -6.79
CA LYS A 79 -10.15 7.84 -7.09
C LYS A 79 -8.79 8.55 -7.02
N PHE A 80 -7.98 8.22 -6.01
CA PHE A 80 -6.63 8.77 -5.88
C PHE A 80 -5.73 8.38 -7.05
N VAL A 81 -5.67 7.09 -7.36
CA VAL A 81 -4.78 6.58 -8.41
C VAL A 81 -5.21 7.09 -9.79
N LEU A 82 -6.48 6.98 -10.12
CA LEU A 82 -7.04 7.40 -11.41
C LEU A 82 -7.07 8.93 -11.58
N GLY A 83 -7.12 9.68 -10.48
CA GLY A 83 -7.06 11.15 -10.50
C GLY A 83 -5.68 11.72 -10.78
N ASN A 84 -4.62 10.90 -10.83
CA ASN A 84 -3.28 11.38 -11.17
C ASN A 84 -3.17 11.63 -12.69
N PRO A 85 -2.92 12.87 -13.12
CA PRO A 85 -2.86 13.21 -14.56
C PRO A 85 -1.69 12.52 -15.30
N SER A 86 -0.72 12.04 -14.56
CA SER A 86 0.41 11.28 -15.14
C SER A 86 0.12 9.79 -15.29
N LEU A 87 -1.03 9.29 -14.86
CA LEU A 87 -1.40 7.89 -14.99
C LEU A 87 -2.17 7.63 -16.30
N CYS A 88 -1.85 6.51 -16.95
CA CYS A 88 -2.60 6.02 -18.11
C CYS A 88 -3.49 4.83 -17.78
N CYS A 89 -3.03 3.96 -16.89
CA CYS A 89 -3.74 2.72 -16.56
C CYS A 89 -3.46 2.29 -15.12
N ALA A 90 -4.47 1.77 -14.41
CA ALA A 90 -4.35 1.12 -13.12
C ALA A 90 -4.68 -0.38 -13.28
N LEU A 91 -3.78 -1.26 -12.80
CA LEU A 91 -4.00 -2.70 -12.83
C LEU A 91 -4.83 -3.12 -11.61
N SER A 92 -5.93 -3.81 -11.84
CA SER A 92 -6.77 -4.38 -10.78
C SER A 92 -6.98 -5.87 -10.97
N GLY A 93 -6.76 -6.65 -9.91
CA GLY A 93 -7.10 -8.07 -9.84
C GLY A 93 -8.57 -8.26 -9.51
N MET A 94 -9.43 -8.25 -10.52
CA MET A 94 -10.87 -8.40 -10.37
C MET A 94 -11.26 -9.88 -10.43
N GLU A 95 -11.78 -10.42 -9.31
CA GLU A 95 -12.13 -11.83 -9.16
C GLU A 95 -13.63 -12.11 -9.35
N SER A 96 -14.44 -11.06 -9.57
CA SER A 96 -15.90 -11.18 -9.77
C SER A 96 -16.40 -10.13 -10.72
N THR A 97 -17.55 -10.42 -11.40
CA THR A 97 -18.25 -9.48 -12.28
C THR A 97 -18.59 -8.19 -11.55
N LYS A 98 -19.02 -8.28 -10.30
CA LYS A 98 -19.31 -7.12 -9.46
C LYS A 98 -18.09 -6.19 -9.33
N MET A 99 -16.89 -6.74 -9.10
CA MET A 99 -15.66 -5.93 -9.02
C MET A 99 -15.34 -5.25 -10.36
N VAL A 100 -15.60 -5.93 -11.48
CA VAL A 100 -15.43 -5.33 -12.82
C VAL A 100 -16.39 -4.15 -13.00
N GLU A 101 -17.66 -4.32 -12.67
CA GLU A 101 -18.69 -3.28 -12.79
C GLU A 101 -18.38 -2.07 -11.90
N GLU A 102 -18.03 -2.30 -10.63
CA GLU A 102 -17.67 -1.24 -9.67
C GLU A 102 -16.43 -0.47 -10.12
N ASN A 103 -15.36 -1.16 -10.55
CA ASN A 103 -14.13 -0.52 -11.00
C ASN A 103 -14.32 0.22 -12.32
N ALA A 104 -15.09 -0.32 -13.25
CA ALA A 104 -15.43 0.35 -14.51
C ALA A 104 -16.26 1.62 -14.26
N ALA A 105 -17.25 1.56 -13.35
CA ALA A 105 -18.03 2.71 -12.96
C ALA A 105 -17.19 3.81 -12.32
N LEU A 106 -16.21 3.44 -11.48
CA LEU A 106 -15.26 4.39 -10.89
C LEU A 106 -14.37 5.03 -11.96
N ALA A 107 -13.83 4.23 -12.89
CA ALA A 107 -12.94 4.71 -13.94
C ALA A 107 -13.62 5.60 -14.99
N SER A 108 -14.93 5.46 -15.13
CA SER A 108 -15.73 6.24 -16.09
C SER A 108 -16.14 7.63 -15.58
N ARG A 109 -15.75 8.03 -14.39
CA ARG A 109 -16.04 9.36 -13.82
C ARG A 109 -15.20 10.44 -14.50
N GLU A 110 -15.80 11.58 -14.84
CA GLU A 110 -15.10 12.70 -15.48
C GLU A 110 -14.15 13.44 -14.55
N ALA A 111 -14.48 13.50 -13.25
CA ALA A 111 -13.63 14.13 -12.24
C ALA A 111 -13.52 13.26 -10.99
N PHE A 112 -12.29 13.01 -10.53
CA PHE A 112 -12.01 12.21 -9.33
C PHE A 112 -11.95 13.06 -8.07
N PHE A 113 -11.28 14.23 -8.12
CA PHE A 113 -11.17 15.18 -7.04
C PHE A 113 -11.14 16.60 -7.58
N SER A 114 -11.80 17.52 -6.89
CA SER A 114 -11.57 18.96 -7.08
C SER A 114 -10.17 19.34 -6.57
N LYS A 115 -9.70 20.53 -6.96
CA LYS A 115 -8.42 21.05 -6.47
C LYS A 115 -8.38 21.14 -4.93
N GLU A 116 -9.49 21.59 -4.32
CA GLU A 116 -9.62 21.70 -2.88
C GLU A 116 -9.58 20.34 -2.18
N GLU A 117 -10.25 19.31 -2.75
CA GLU A 117 -10.20 17.94 -2.25
C GLU A 117 -8.79 17.35 -2.35
N TRP A 118 -8.05 17.60 -3.44
CA TRP A 118 -6.65 17.20 -3.58
C TRP A 118 -5.76 17.84 -2.52
N GLU A 119 -5.92 19.12 -2.25
CA GLU A 119 -5.14 19.83 -1.22
C GLU A 119 -5.42 19.25 0.17
N LYS A 120 -6.69 19.06 0.52
CA LYS A 120 -7.10 18.41 1.79
C LYS A 120 -6.57 16.99 1.91
N LEU A 121 -6.69 16.21 0.86
CA LEU A 121 -6.16 14.85 0.81
C LEU A 121 -4.63 14.85 0.99
N GLY A 122 -3.92 15.75 0.32
CA GLY A 122 -2.48 15.91 0.46
C GLY A 122 -2.06 16.21 1.90
N GLN A 123 -2.72 17.14 2.59
CA GLN A 123 -2.45 17.46 3.99
C GLN A 123 -2.73 16.28 4.92
N ALA A 124 -3.84 15.58 4.71
CA ALA A 124 -4.18 14.40 5.51
C ALA A 124 -3.18 13.26 5.29
N MET A 125 -2.67 13.08 4.07
CA MET A 125 -1.67 12.08 3.74
C MET A 125 -0.29 12.39 4.33
N GLU A 126 0.10 13.66 4.45
CA GLU A 126 1.32 14.04 5.19
C GLU A 126 1.26 13.54 6.65
N ASN A 127 0.10 13.61 7.27
CA ASN A 127 -0.09 13.06 8.61
C ASN A 127 0.00 11.53 8.65
N LEU A 128 -0.35 10.84 7.55
CA LEU A 128 -0.20 9.39 7.41
C LEU A 128 1.24 8.96 7.06
N LYS A 129 2.13 9.86 6.64
CA LYS A 129 3.55 9.55 6.41
C LYS A 129 4.24 8.95 7.63
N LYS A 130 3.76 9.27 8.84
CA LYS A 130 4.22 8.63 10.08
C LYS A 130 4.08 7.11 10.05
N PHE A 131 3.16 6.58 9.22
CA PHE A 131 2.92 5.15 9.05
C PHE A 131 3.57 4.58 7.78
N SER A 132 4.11 5.42 6.88
CA SER A 132 4.77 5.00 5.64
C SER A 132 6.03 4.16 5.90
N ASP A 133 6.70 4.41 7.02
CA ASP A 133 7.87 3.63 7.48
C ASP A 133 7.58 2.14 7.68
N LEU A 134 6.30 1.76 7.75
CA LEU A 134 5.88 0.38 7.91
C LEU A 134 5.02 -0.14 6.75
N TYR A 135 5.04 0.54 5.61
CA TYR A 135 4.26 0.12 4.47
C TYR A 135 4.79 -1.17 3.86
N CYS A 136 4.19 -2.27 4.29
CA CYS A 136 4.46 -3.60 3.73
C CYS A 136 3.45 -3.91 2.61
N THR A 137 3.91 -4.13 1.39
CA THR A 137 3.06 -4.46 0.22
C THR A 137 2.54 -5.90 0.21
N GLY A 138 3.02 -6.75 1.15
CA GLY A 138 2.66 -8.17 1.18
C GLY A 138 3.26 -9.00 0.05
N CYS A 139 4.29 -8.52 -0.65
CA CYS A 139 4.92 -9.21 -1.79
C CYS A 139 5.56 -10.56 -1.45
N LYS A 140 5.76 -10.85 -0.16
CA LYS A 140 6.32 -12.11 0.37
C LYS A 140 7.77 -12.40 0.00
N TYR A 141 8.55 -11.45 -0.56
CA TYR A 141 9.97 -11.66 -0.87
C TYR A 141 10.83 -11.95 0.37
N CYS A 142 10.38 -11.49 1.54
CA CYS A 142 10.99 -11.82 2.83
C CYS A 142 10.73 -13.27 3.29
N GLN A 143 9.91 -14.02 2.56
CA GLN A 143 9.61 -15.42 2.86
C GLN A 143 10.45 -16.37 1.98
N PRO A 144 10.70 -17.63 2.44
CA PRO A 144 10.47 -18.11 3.80
C PRO A 144 11.45 -17.47 4.80
N CYS A 145 10.94 -17.11 5.98
CA CYS A 145 11.78 -16.70 7.10
C CYS A 145 12.42 -17.95 7.74
N PRO A 146 13.74 -18.00 7.97
CA PRO A 146 14.39 -19.15 8.61
C PRO A 146 13.86 -19.49 10.00
N ALA A 147 13.35 -18.46 10.70
CA ALA A 147 12.71 -18.62 12.00
C ALA A 147 11.21 -18.99 11.93
N GLY A 148 10.64 -19.04 10.73
CA GLY A 148 9.22 -19.35 10.51
C GLY A 148 8.26 -18.18 10.81
N ILE A 149 8.76 -16.94 10.91
CA ILE A 149 7.92 -15.75 11.13
C ILE A 149 7.22 -15.39 9.81
N VAL A 150 5.89 -15.28 9.81
CA VAL A 150 5.13 -14.82 8.64
C VAL A 150 4.98 -13.30 8.69
N ILE A 151 6.09 -12.61 8.39
CA ILE A 151 6.24 -11.15 8.48
C ILE A 151 5.09 -10.37 7.85
N PRO A 152 4.58 -10.71 6.63
CA PRO A 152 3.50 -9.98 6.01
C PRO A 152 2.18 -10.02 6.79
N GLU A 153 1.88 -11.09 7.54
CA GLU A 153 0.66 -11.18 8.35
C GLU A 153 0.71 -10.23 9.54
N ILE A 154 1.86 -10.18 10.23
CA ILE A 154 2.08 -9.27 11.36
C ILE A 154 1.96 -7.81 10.90
N PHE A 155 2.60 -7.46 9.78
CA PHE A 155 2.54 -6.09 9.25
C PHE A 155 1.15 -5.73 8.68
N ASN A 156 0.38 -6.70 8.25
CA ASN A 156 -1.01 -6.49 7.86
C ASN A 156 -1.88 -6.10 9.07
N ALA A 157 -1.73 -6.76 10.20
CA ALA A 157 -2.43 -6.40 11.43
C ALA A 157 -2.11 -4.95 11.84
N TYR A 158 -0.85 -4.52 11.74
CA TYR A 158 -0.47 -3.12 11.97
C TYR A 158 -1.22 -2.14 11.05
N THR A 159 -1.34 -2.48 9.77
CA THR A 159 -2.06 -1.64 8.80
C THR A 159 -3.54 -1.49 9.20
N TYR A 160 -4.19 -2.59 9.58
CA TYR A 160 -5.57 -2.53 10.07
C TYR A 160 -5.70 -1.67 11.32
N TYR A 161 -4.75 -1.77 12.24
CA TYR A 161 -4.76 -1.02 13.50
C TYR A 161 -4.60 0.49 13.28
N HIS A 162 -3.57 0.90 12.53
CA HIS A 162 -3.18 2.31 12.44
C HIS A 162 -3.74 3.06 11.22
N VAL A 163 -3.89 2.36 10.09
CA VAL A 163 -4.32 3.02 8.85
C VAL A 163 -5.83 3.00 8.73
N TYR A 164 -6.44 1.84 8.99
CA TYR A 164 -7.89 1.68 8.86
C TYR A 164 -8.68 1.96 10.14
N ASP A 165 -7.98 2.13 11.28
CA ASP A 165 -8.58 2.29 12.62
C ASP A 165 -9.52 1.12 12.99
N LEU A 166 -9.19 -0.08 12.51
CA LEU A 166 -9.91 -1.33 12.77
C LEU A 166 -9.19 -2.13 13.86
N LYS A 167 -9.09 -1.56 15.06
CA LYS A 167 -8.29 -2.14 16.18
C LYS A 167 -8.72 -3.55 16.55
N ASP A 168 -10.03 -3.77 16.73
CA ASP A 168 -10.59 -5.10 17.08
C ASP A 168 -10.33 -6.13 15.98
N HIS A 169 -10.39 -5.71 14.71
CA HIS A 169 -10.07 -6.60 13.59
C HIS A 169 -8.58 -6.95 13.56
N ALA A 170 -7.72 -5.97 13.77
CA ALA A 170 -6.28 -6.17 13.86
C ALA A 170 -5.91 -7.12 15.00
N GLN A 171 -6.56 -6.97 16.16
CA GLN A 171 -6.38 -7.83 17.31
C GLN A 171 -6.76 -9.29 16.98
N LYS A 172 -7.94 -9.51 16.39
CA LYS A 172 -8.38 -10.85 15.95
C LYS A 172 -7.47 -11.49 14.91
N LEU A 173 -6.87 -10.68 14.03
CA LEU A 173 -5.88 -11.18 13.06
C LEU A 173 -4.63 -11.71 13.78
N MET A 174 -4.13 -10.98 14.78
CA MET A 174 -2.96 -11.39 15.55
C MET A 174 -3.26 -12.63 16.41
N GLU A 175 -4.42 -12.67 17.07
CA GLU A 175 -4.88 -13.84 17.82
C GLU A 175 -4.93 -15.09 16.93
N LYS A 176 -5.59 -14.99 15.79
CA LYS A 176 -5.68 -16.08 14.81
C LYS A 176 -4.32 -16.50 14.25
N TYR A 177 -3.39 -15.55 14.10
CA TYR A 177 -2.02 -15.84 13.69
C TYR A 177 -1.30 -16.68 14.75
N LEU A 178 -1.41 -16.30 16.02
CA LEU A 178 -0.80 -17.01 17.16
C LEU A 178 -1.43 -18.39 17.40
N GLU A 179 -2.76 -18.51 17.32
CA GLU A 179 -3.49 -19.79 17.42
C GLU A 179 -3.01 -20.83 16.40
N LYS A 180 -2.59 -20.36 15.20
CA LYS A 180 -2.01 -21.21 14.16
C LYS A 180 -0.53 -21.54 14.36
N GLY A 181 0.04 -21.19 15.49
CA GLY A 181 1.45 -21.38 15.80
C GLY A 181 2.37 -20.33 15.17
N GLY A 182 1.83 -19.14 14.88
CA GLY A 182 2.58 -18.01 14.37
C GLY A 182 3.70 -17.61 15.32
N LYS A 183 4.89 -17.36 14.78
CA LYS A 183 6.09 -16.99 15.53
C LYS A 183 6.30 -15.49 15.54
N LEU A 184 6.72 -14.95 16.65
CA LEU A 184 6.97 -13.53 16.90
C LEU A 184 8.46 -13.17 16.86
N SER A 185 8.79 -11.91 17.19
CA SER A 185 10.16 -11.38 17.11
C SER A 185 11.16 -12.04 18.05
N ASP A 186 10.69 -12.65 19.14
CA ASP A 186 11.50 -13.47 20.07
C ASP A 186 12.15 -14.67 19.36
N SER A 187 11.47 -15.23 18.36
CA SER A 187 11.99 -16.31 17.52
C SER A 187 13.01 -15.82 16.46
N CYS A 188 13.19 -14.51 16.29
CA CYS A 188 13.99 -13.92 15.24
C CYS A 188 15.49 -14.22 15.40
N LEU A 189 16.11 -14.89 14.41
CA LEU A 189 17.55 -15.18 14.36
C LEU A 189 18.42 -13.96 14.06
N ASN A 190 17.83 -12.78 13.92
CA ASN A 190 18.51 -11.52 13.59
C ASN A 190 19.42 -11.58 12.33
N CYS A 191 19.11 -12.47 11.40
CA CYS A 191 19.97 -12.77 10.24
C CYS A 191 19.90 -11.74 9.09
N GLY A 192 18.95 -10.79 9.11
CA GLY A 192 18.80 -9.72 8.13
C GLY A 192 18.32 -10.13 6.73
N LYS A 193 18.10 -11.42 6.44
CA LYS A 193 17.72 -11.92 5.09
C LYS A 193 16.40 -11.32 4.57
N CYS A 194 15.46 -11.01 5.47
CA CYS A 194 14.18 -10.40 5.14
C CYS A 194 14.35 -8.95 4.66
N GLU A 195 15.24 -8.19 5.31
CA GLU A 195 15.51 -6.79 4.97
C GLU A 195 16.26 -6.67 3.64
N ALA A 196 17.25 -7.56 3.40
CA ALA A 196 18.01 -7.59 2.16
C ALA A 196 17.12 -7.88 0.92
N LYS A 197 16.01 -8.61 1.10
CA LYS A 197 15.06 -8.95 0.04
C LYS A 197 13.87 -8.00 -0.05
N CYS A 198 13.73 -7.06 0.88
CA CYS A 198 12.57 -6.18 0.94
C CYS A 198 12.67 -5.06 -0.10
N PRO A 199 11.79 -5.00 -1.12
CA PRO A 199 11.81 -3.93 -2.12
C PRO A 199 11.40 -2.57 -1.55
N GLN A 200 10.79 -2.55 -0.36
CA GLN A 200 10.43 -1.34 0.37
C GLN A 200 11.51 -0.90 1.37
N HIS A 201 12.63 -1.60 1.43
CA HIS A 201 13.75 -1.32 2.34
C HIS A 201 13.34 -1.16 3.81
N LEU A 202 12.31 -1.90 4.25
CA LEU A 202 11.80 -1.85 5.62
C LEU A 202 12.84 -2.41 6.59
N LYS A 203 13.02 -1.72 7.72
CA LYS A 203 13.77 -2.23 8.89
C LYS A 203 12.92 -3.29 9.63
N ILE A 204 12.78 -4.46 9.01
CA ILE A 204 11.78 -5.47 9.39
C ILE A 204 11.97 -5.94 10.83
N ARG A 205 13.21 -6.18 11.26
CA ARG A 205 13.54 -6.69 12.61
C ARG A 205 13.14 -5.72 13.71
N GLU A 206 13.37 -4.43 13.49
CA GLU A 206 12.97 -3.36 14.41
C GLU A 206 11.45 -3.24 14.44
N LYS A 207 10.83 -3.22 13.26
CA LYS A 207 9.39 -3.02 13.09
C LYS A 207 8.56 -4.20 13.61
N LEU A 208 9.05 -5.44 13.55
CA LEU A 208 8.37 -6.59 14.17
C LEU A 208 8.16 -6.38 15.66
N LYS A 209 9.20 -5.99 16.40
CA LYS A 209 9.10 -5.71 17.85
C LYS A 209 8.10 -4.60 18.16
N MET A 210 8.12 -3.53 17.34
CA MET A 210 7.20 -2.41 17.49
C MET A 210 5.74 -2.84 17.28
N VAL A 211 5.47 -3.64 16.25
CA VAL A 211 4.11 -4.11 15.95
C VAL A 211 3.59 -5.03 17.03
N GLU A 212 4.41 -5.96 17.49
CA GLU A 212 4.02 -6.91 18.54
C GLU A 212 3.69 -6.23 19.86
N ALA A 213 4.45 -5.17 20.22
CA ALA A 213 4.17 -4.39 21.43
C ALA A 213 2.75 -3.79 21.45
N LEU A 214 2.16 -3.50 20.28
CA LEU A 214 0.78 -2.99 20.19
C LEU A 214 -0.28 -4.03 20.59
N PHE A 215 0.06 -5.33 20.49
CA PHE A 215 -0.86 -6.43 20.73
C PHE A 215 -0.56 -7.20 22.04
N SER A 216 0.54 -6.87 22.73
CA SER A 216 0.99 -7.55 23.95
C SER A 216 0.11 -7.24 25.16
N ASP A 217 -0.41 -6.02 25.26
CA ASP A 217 -1.20 -5.58 26.43
C ASP A 217 -2.58 -6.24 26.51
N SER A 218 -3.03 -6.86 25.42
CA SER A 218 -4.34 -7.51 25.33
C SER A 218 -4.33 -8.98 25.84
N THR A 219 -3.14 -9.57 26.01
CA THR A 219 -2.97 -10.97 26.45
C THR A 219 -2.83 -11.13 27.96
N THR A 220 -2.64 -10.05 28.69
CA THR A 220 -2.47 -10.07 30.17
C THR A 220 -3.77 -9.94 30.95
N GLY A 221 -4.91 -9.89 30.29
CA GLY A 221 -6.25 -9.77 30.88
C GLY A 221 -7.08 -11.06 30.85
N ARG A 222 -6.45 -12.25 31.02
CA ARG A 222 -7.17 -13.51 31.32
C ARG A 222 -6.60 -14.19 32.55
#